data_3c771c2f57312af18670758ee2eb17f1
#
_entry.id   3c771c2f57312af18670758ee2eb17f1
#
_cell.length_a   1.000
_cell.length_b   1.000
_cell.length_c   1.000
_cell.angle_alpha   90.00
_cell.angle_beta   90.00
_cell.angle_gamma   90.00
#
_symmetry.space_group_name_H-M   'P 1'
#
loop_
_entity.id
_entity.type
_entity.pdbx_description
1 polymer ?
#
loop_
_entity_poly.entity_id
_entity_poly.type
_entity_poly.pdbx_seq_one_letter_code
_entity_poly.pdbx_strand_id
1 'polypeptide(L)'
;MRMLYFFDICRKRAFETNEAKKLKKNRAAGIILSMKILNYKYFLYLLIITFSVNFFADNASILKSLKVEDGFKVEIFIDEIDTPRQIAESSGGNIFVGSRSSGKITVIDTNKNTRVIAKGLSNATGVTYHRGDLYFSEVDSIWKISNIDNVLKNSSAMPKKVLVTDNLPSDTWHGWKWIDFGPDNKLYVPVGAPCNICNPSMEAKYNFDKRYASIMRLNGGEWEHVARGVRNTVGFDWHPKTNNLYFGDNGRDWMCDDMPDC
;
A
#
# COMPACT_ATOMS: atom_id res chain seq x y z
N MET A 1 15.59 15.63 10.15
CA MET A 1 14.55 15.17 9.23
C MET A 1 14.84 13.70 8.95
N ARG A 2 14.09 12.79 9.55
CA ARG A 2 14.31 11.33 9.39
C ARG A 2 13.46 10.85 8.21
N MET A 3 14.11 10.37 7.17
CA MET A 3 13.46 9.85 5.98
C MET A 3 13.23 8.34 6.17
N LEU A 4 11.98 7.92 6.25
CA LEU A 4 11.58 6.51 6.30
C LEU A 4 11.34 6.01 4.88
N TYR A 5 12.14 5.04 4.42
CA TYR A 5 11.93 4.36 3.15
C TYR A 5 11.19 3.04 3.40
N PHE A 6 10.03 2.87 2.78
CA PHE A 6 9.36 1.58 2.68
C PHE A 6 9.67 0.95 1.32
N PHE A 7 10.27 -0.23 1.33
CA PHE A 7 10.50 -1.01 0.12
C PHE A 7 9.34 -1.97 -0.12
N ASP A 8 8.78 -1.90 -1.32
CA ASP A 8 7.80 -2.87 -1.82
C ASP A 8 8.55 -4.10 -2.35
N ILE A 9 8.47 -5.23 -1.65
CA ILE A 9 9.07 -6.49 -2.13
C ILE A 9 8.07 -7.14 -3.09
N CYS A 10 8.27 -6.94 -4.38
CA CYS A 10 7.57 -7.68 -5.42
C CYS A 10 7.84 -9.18 -5.29
N ARG A 11 6.84 -9.95 -4.88
CA ARG A 11 6.87 -11.42 -4.85
C ARG A 11 6.88 -11.96 -6.29
N LYS A 12 8.06 -12.32 -6.81
CA LYS A 12 8.16 -13.10 -8.05
C LYS A 12 7.49 -14.46 -7.85
N ARG A 13 6.35 -14.71 -8.49
CA ARG A 13 5.82 -16.07 -8.68
C ARG A 13 6.72 -16.76 -9.69
N ALA A 14 7.53 -17.71 -9.24
CA ALA A 14 8.22 -18.63 -10.13
C ALA A 14 7.20 -19.58 -10.78
N PHE A 15 7.11 -19.58 -12.11
CA PHE A 15 6.40 -20.59 -12.87
C PHE A 15 7.18 -21.92 -12.76
N GLU A 16 6.60 -22.92 -12.09
CA GLU A 16 7.15 -24.28 -12.12
C GLU A 16 6.83 -24.90 -13.50
N THR A 17 7.87 -25.31 -14.22
CA THR A 17 7.74 -26.02 -15.49
C THR A 17 7.12 -27.40 -15.29
N ASN A 18 6.44 -27.94 -16.32
CA ASN A 18 5.78 -29.24 -16.27
C ASN A 18 6.74 -30.42 -15.96
N GLU A 19 8.02 -30.26 -16.24
CA GLU A 19 9.07 -31.23 -15.89
C GLU A 19 9.37 -31.28 -14.38
N ALA A 20 9.40 -30.16 -13.71
CA ALA A 20 9.60 -30.10 -12.25
C ALA A 20 8.45 -30.79 -11.50
N LYS A 21 7.22 -30.69 -12.00
CA LYS A 21 6.05 -31.39 -11.46
C LYS A 21 6.14 -32.92 -11.65
N LYS A 22 6.68 -33.39 -12.78
CA LYS A 22 6.87 -34.81 -13.06
C LYS A 22 7.96 -35.45 -12.19
N LEU A 23 9.05 -34.74 -11.93
CA LEU A 23 10.14 -35.18 -11.04
C LEU A 23 9.71 -35.26 -9.57
N LYS A 24 8.89 -34.31 -9.08
CA LYS A 24 8.33 -34.37 -7.73
C LYS A 24 7.36 -35.54 -7.55
N LYS A 25 6.56 -35.87 -8.56
CA LYS A 25 5.61 -37.00 -8.53
C LYS A 25 6.31 -38.37 -8.43
N ASN A 26 7.44 -38.54 -9.11
CA ASN A 26 8.19 -39.79 -9.08
C ASN A 26 9.01 -40.00 -7.81
N ARG A 27 9.49 -38.92 -7.16
CA ARG A 27 10.16 -38.99 -5.83
C ARG A 27 9.17 -39.30 -4.70
N ALA A 28 7.95 -38.75 -4.74
CA ALA A 28 6.92 -39.02 -3.75
C ALA A 28 6.47 -40.49 -3.75
N ALA A 29 6.38 -41.14 -4.93
CA ALA A 29 5.99 -42.53 -5.06
C ALA A 29 7.03 -43.53 -4.50
N GLY A 30 8.34 -43.20 -4.57
CA GLY A 30 9.42 -44.03 -4.04
C GLY A 30 9.53 -44.06 -2.52
N ILE A 31 9.06 -43.02 -1.85
CA ILE A 31 9.14 -42.87 -0.38
C ILE A 31 7.97 -43.59 0.31
N ILE A 32 6.83 -43.74 -0.36
CA ILE A 32 5.62 -44.36 0.20
C ILE A 32 5.74 -45.88 0.34
N LEU A 33 6.61 -46.55 -0.43
CA LEU A 33 6.72 -48.00 -0.46
C LEU A 33 7.56 -48.63 0.65
N SER A 34 8.37 -47.82 1.41
CA SER A 34 9.25 -48.37 2.47
C SER A 34 8.80 -48.10 3.91
N MET A 35 7.66 -47.43 4.11
CA MET A 35 7.20 -46.98 5.46
C MET A 35 5.91 -47.64 5.96
N LYS A 36 5.75 -48.97 5.75
CA LYS A 36 4.54 -49.70 6.18
C LYS A 36 4.51 -50.13 7.67
N ILE A 37 5.48 -49.74 8.51
CA ILE A 37 5.51 -50.10 9.93
C ILE A 37 5.97 -48.92 10.80
N LEU A 38 5.24 -47.83 10.81
CA LEU A 38 5.32 -46.86 11.91
C LEU A 38 3.95 -46.26 12.18
N ASN A 39 3.56 -46.28 13.47
CA ASN A 39 2.23 -45.92 13.96
C ASN A 39 1.73 -44.60 13.35
N TYR A 40 0.66 -44.64 12.55
CA TYR A 40 0.03 -43.56 11.80
C TYR A 40 -0.21 -42.26 12.63
N LYS A 41 -0.44 -42.39 13.94
CA LYS A 41 -0.61 -41.25 14.85
C LYS A 41 0.66 -40.42 15.03
N TYR A 42 1.83 -41.04 15.09
CA TYR A 42 3.10 -40.30 15.25
C TYR A 42 3.56 -39.65 13.94
N PHE A 43 3.20 -40.24 12.81
CA PHE A 43 3.52 -39.69 11.49
C PHE A 43 2.70 -38.41 11.21
N LEU A 44 1.43 -38.37 11.62
CA LEU A 44 0.61 -37.15 11.48
C LEU A 44 1.12 -36.01 12.39
N TYR A 45 1.58 -36.32 13.61
CA TYR A 45 2.15 -35.33 14.51
C TYR A 45 3.48 -34.77 13.97
N LEU A 46 4.33 -35.59 13.37
CA LEU A 46 5.58 -35.16 12.77
C LEU A 46 5.36 -34.29 11.52
N LEU A 47 4.36 -34.62 10.71
CA LEU A 47 3.97 -33.84 9.51
C LEU A 47 3.38 -32.47 9.90
N ILE A 48 2.65 -32.37 10.99
CA ILE A 48 2.10 -31.10 11.50
C ILE A 48 3.23 -30.19 12.05
N ILE A 49 4.24 -30.75 12.69
CA ILE A 49 5.39 -29.99 13.23
C ILE A 49 6.30 -29.52 12.11
N THR A 50 6.49 -30.29 11.03
CA THR A 50 7.36 -29.89 9.91
C THR A 50 6.71 -28.92 8.93
N PHE A 51 5.36 -28.80 8.91
CA PHE A 51 4.65 -27.86 8.06
C PHE A 51 4.47 -26.46 8.66
N SER A 52 4.86 -26.28 9.93
CA SER A 52 4.74 -24.99 10.64
C SER A 52 6.02 -24.13 10.59
N VAL A 53 7.01 -24.49 9.81
CA VAL A 53 8.12 -23.56 9.53
C VAL A 53 7.62 -22.56 8.49
N ASN A 54 6.83 -21.60 8.96
CA ASN A 54 6.63 -20.37 8.21
C ASN A 54 8.02 -19.78 7.94
N PHE A 55 8.45 -19.76 6.68
CA PHE A 55 9.53 -18.94 6.21
C PHE A 55 9.08 -17.47 6.33
N PHE A 56 8.98 -16.96 7.55
CA PHE A 56 9.11 -15.53 7.77
C PHE A 56 10.60 -15.24 7.53
N ALA A 57 10.90 -14.51 6.50
CA ALA A 57 12.23 -13.93 6.37
C ALA A 57 12.46 -13.17 7.69
N ASP A 58 13.41 -13.62 8.48
CA ASP A 58 13.76 -12.99 9.75
C ASP A 58 14.10 -11.53 9.45
N ASN A 59 13.30 -10.61 9.99
CA ASN A 59 13.50 -9.16 9.82
C ASN A 59 14.96 -8.76 10.15
N ALA A 60 15.63 -9.48 11.07
CA ALA A 60 17.02 -9.27 11.39
C ALA A 60 17.96 -9.62 10.23
N SER A 61 17.65 -10.63 9.41
CA SER A 61 18.45 -10.99 8.22
C SER A 61 18.29 -9.94 7.12
N ILE A 62 17.10 -9.38 6.95
CA ILE A 62 16.84 -8.30 6.00
C ILE A 62 17.62 -7.05 6.40
N LEU A 63 17.55 -6.63 7.67
CA LEU A 63 18.28 -5.46 8.16
C LEU A 63 19.80 -5.58 7.93
N LYS A 64 20.38 -6.77 8.14
CA LYS A 64 21.81 -7.02 7.91
C LYS A 64 22.21 -6.93 6.43
N SER A 65 21.29 -7.13 5.51
CA SER A 65 21.55 -7.05 4.06
C SER A 65 21.48 -5.62 3.51
N LEU A 66 20.92 -4.69 4.26
CA LEU A 66 20.78 -3.30 3.84
C LEU A 66 22.10 -2.55 4.00
N LYS A 67 22.49 -1.83 2.93
CA LYS A 67 23.59 -0.89 2.97
C LYS A 67 23.05 0.51 3.22
N VAL A 68 23.63 1.20 4.16
CA VAL A 68 23.29 2.60 4.49
C VAL A 68 24.55 3.45 4.42
N GLU A 69 24.37 4.70 4.02
CA GLU A 69 25.42 5.70 4.02
C GLU A 69 25.89 6.03 5.43
N ASP A 70 27.12 6.49 5.57
CA ASP A 70 27.69 6.91 6.85
C ASP A 70 26.82 8.01 7.50
N GLY A 71 26.57 7.86 8.79
CA GLY A 71 25.70 8.75 9.54
C GLY A 71 24.21 8.39 9.52
N PHE A 72 23.81 7.38 8.75
CA PHE A 72 22.43 6.85 8.76
C PHE A 72 22.36 5.50 9.47
N LYS A 73 21.17 5.21 10.02
CA LYS A 73 20.82 3.95 10.65
C LYS A 73 19.46 3.49 10.16
N VAL A 74 19.38 2.21 9.83
CA VAL A 74 18.08 1.54 9.53
C VAL A 74 17.71 0.68 10.73
N GLU A 75 16.46 0.84 11.18
CA GLU A 75 15.87 0.03 12.25
C GLU A 75 14.41 -0.25 11.97
N ILE A 76 13.88 -1.35 12.49
CA ILE A 76 12.44 -1.62 12.48
C ILE A 76 11.79 -0.67 13.48
N PHE A 77 10.83 0.11 12.99
CA PHE A 77 10.06 1.00 13.84
C PHE A 77 8.86 0.27 14.46
N ILE A 78 8.05 -0.39 13.59
CA ILE A 78 6.92 -1.28 13.89
C ILE A 78 6.85 -2.33 12.79
N ASP A 79 6.54 -3.59 13.11
CA ASP A 79 6.41 -4.71 12.17
C ASP A 79 5.02 -5.38 12.16
N GLU A 80 4.08 -4.89 12.96
CA GLU A 80 2.75 -5.47 13.12
C GLU A 80 1.68 -4.90 12.17
N ILE A 81 2.05 -3.95 11.27
CA ILE A 81 1.10 -3.32 10.35
C ILE A 81 1.12 -4.04 9.02
N ASP A 82 -0.02 -4.62 8.65
CA ASP A 82 -0.20 -5.34 7.39
C ASP A 82 -0.31 -4.38 6.20
N THR A 83 0.48 -4.63 5.15
CA THR A 83 0.48 -3.88 3.87
C THR A 83 0.50 -2.35 4.01
N PRO A 84 1.43 -1.76 4.83
CA PRO A 84 1.49 -0.32 5.04
C PRO A 84 1.86 0.42 3.75
N ARG A 85 1.30 1.63 3.59
CA ARG A 85 1.54 2.49 2.42
C ARG A 85 1.91 3.92 2.82
N GLN A 86 0.97 4.85 2.76
CA GLN A 86 1.23 6.23 3.14
C GLN A 86 1.25 6.39 4.65
N ILE A 87 2.09 7.30 5.11
CA ILE A 87 2.26 7.66 6.51
C ILE A 87 2.01 9.16 6.65
N ALA A 88 1.34 9.56 7.72
CA ALA A 88 1.22 10.95 8.14
C ALA A 88 1.49 11.08 9.64
N GLU A 89 2.08 12.19 10.06
CA GLU A 89 2.31 12.50 11.46
C GLU A 89 1.43 13.68 11.87
N SER A 90 0.80 13.58 13.05
CA SER A 90 0.04 14.69 13.61
C SER A 90 0.92 15.61 14.46
N SER A 91 0.39 16.79 14.78
CA SER A 91 1.04 17.71 15.70
C SER A 91 1.19 17.14 17.12
N GLY A 92 0.40 16.15 17.50
CA GLY A 92 0.50 15.40 18.74
C GLY A 92 1.56 14.29 18.72
N GLY A 93 2.27 14.08 17.61
CA GLY A 93 3.29 13.04 17.46
C GLY A 93 2.73 11.65 17.20
N ASN A 94 1.41 11.52 16.95
CA ASN A 94 0.82 10.26 16.50
C ASN A 94 1.14 10.04 15.02
N ILE A 95 1.50 8.81 14.66
CA ILE A 95 1.77 8.41 13.27
C ILE A 95 0.58 7.61 12.76
N PHE A 96 0.01 8.01 11.64
CA PHE A 96 -1.08 7.33 10.96
C PHE A 96 -0.55 6.57 9.76
N VAL A 97 -1.04 5.35 9.57
CA VAL A 97 -0.62 4.46 8.47
C VAL A 97 -1.84 3.97 7.73
N GLY A 98 -1.88 4.25 6.43
CA GLY A 98 -2.83 3.67 5.51
C GLY A 98 -2.38 2.28 5.08
N SER A 99 -3.30 1.32 5.02
CA SER A 99 -3.02 -0.08 4.68
C SER A 99 -3.88 -0.56 3.52
N ARG A 100 -3.24 -0.83 2.40
CA ARG A 100 -3.91 -1.17 1.13
C ARG A 100 -4.84 -2.38 1.23
N SER A 101 -4.28 -3.57 1.40
CA SER A 101 -5.04 -4.82 1.29
C SER A 101 -5.84 -5.14 2.53
N SER A 102 -5.40 -4.69 3.70
CA SER A 102 -6.15 -4.90 4.95
C SER A 102 -7.31 -3.94 5.13
N GLY A 103 -7.38 -2.87 4.32
CA GLY A 103 -8.47 -1.88 4.38
C GLY A 103 -8.59 -1.22 5.75
N LYS A 104 -7.45 -0.86 6.35
CA LYS A 104 -7.38 -0.27 7.68
C LYS A 104 -6.60 1.03 7.69
N ILE A 105 -6.95 1.90 8.63
CA ILE A 105 -6.10 2.99 9.08
C ILE A 105 -5.66 2.67 10.50
N THR A 106 -4.36 2.63 10.71
CA THR A 106 -3.74 2.35 12.01
C THR A 106 -3.05 3.60 12.53
N VAL A 107 -3.21 3.89 13.82
CA VAL A 107 -2.41 4.88 14.52
C VAL A 107 -1.32 4.17 15.34
N ILE A 108 -0.14 4.76 15.35
CA ILE A 108 0.98 4.44 16.24
C ILE A 108 1.13 5.64 17.16
N ASP A 109 0.90 5.45 18.45
CA ASP A 109 1.04 6.54 19.43
C ASP A 109 2.51 6.83 19.77
N THR A 110 2.75 7.86 20.56
CA THR A 110 4.09 8.28 20.99
C THR A 110 4.84 7.23 21.81
N ASN A 111 4.13 6.25 22.37
CA ASN A 111 4.69 5.10 23.11
C ASN A 111 4.86 3.87 22.21
N LYS A 112 4.67 4.01 20.90
CA LYS A 112 4.70 2.92 19.91
C LYS A 112 3.58 1.89 20.04
N ASN A 113 2.49 2.17 20.76
CA ASN A 113 1.33 1.30 20.75
C ASN A 113 0.54 1.49 19.45
N THR A 114 0.09 0.39 18.85
CA THR A 114 -0.69 0.40 17.62
C THR A 114 -2.19 0.25 17.92
N ARG A 115 -3.03 0.99 17.17
CA ARG A 115 -4.49 0.87 17.24
C ARG A 115 -5.13 1.09 15.88
N VAL A 116 -6.05 0.23 15.48
CA VAL A 116 -6.88 0.45 14.29
C VAL A 116 -7.94 1.49 14.60
N ILE A 117 -8.01 2.57 13.81
CA ILE A 117 -8.94 3.69 13.95
C ILE A 117 -10.00 3.78 12.84
N ALA A 118 -9.81 3.06 11.74
CA ALA A 118 -10.82 2.82 10.73
C ALA A 118 -10.57 1.45 10.08
N LYS A 119 -11.64 0.76 9.64
CA LYS A 119 -11.56 -0.57 9.02
C LYS A 119 -12.68 -0.80 8.02
N GLY A 120 -12.57 -1.87 7.23
CA GLY A 120 -13.56 -2.21 6.20
C GLY A 120 -13.52 -1.25 5.02
N LEU A 121 -12.35 -0.69 4.73
CA LEU A 121 -12.13 0.30 3.68
C LEU A 121 -11.62 -0.36 2.41
N SER A 122 -11.97 0.20 1.26
CA SER A 122 -11.51 -0.27 -0.05
C SER A 122 -10.14 0.34 -0.39
N ASN A 123 -9.05 -0.48 -0.35
CA ASN A 123 -7.68 -0.06 -0.67
C ASN A 123 -7.26 1.25 0.02
N ALA A 124 -7.43 1.34 1.32
CA ALA A 124 -7.18 2.52 2.14
C ALA A 124 -5.68 2.85 2.22
N THR A 125 -5.16 3.47 1.19
CA THR A 125 -3.73 3.75 1.02
C THR A 125 -3.32 5.11 1.54
N GLY A 126 -4.05 6.15 1.17
CA GLY A 126 -3.71 7.53 1.45
C GLY A 126 -4.11 7.96 2.84
N VAL A 127 -3.21 8.64 3.53
CA VAL A 127 -3.46 9.32 4.81
C VAL A 127 -2.72 10.64 4.84
N THR A 128 -3.35 11.70 5.33
CA THR A 128 -2.69 12.99 5.57
C THR A 128 -3.32 13.70 6.76
N TYR A 129 -2.48 14.42 7.50
CA TYR A 129 -2.92 15.25 8.63
C TYR A 129 -2.91 16.72 8.23
N HIS A 130 -4.04 17.39 8.38
CA HIS A 130 -4.14 18.80 8.05
C HIS A 130 -5.01 19.55 9.06
N ARG A 131 -4.42 20.55 9.72
CA ARG A 131 -5.11 21.47 10.65
C ARG A 131 -5.93 20.77 11.75
N GLY A 132 -5.38 19.71 12.33
CA GLY A 132 -6.03 18.97 13.41
C GLY A 132 -6.89 17.78 12.95
N ASP A 133 -7.23 17.70 11.68
CA ASP A 133 -8.03 16.63 11.11
C ASP A 133 -7.14 15.58 10.41
N LEU A 134 -7.49 14.31 10.55
CA LEU A 134 -6.91 13.22 9.77
C LEU A 134 -7.81 12.97 8.57
N TYR A 135 -7.22 12.98 7.37
CA TYR A 135 -7.87 12.59 6.13
C TYR A 135 -7.33 11.26 5.65
N PHE A 136 -8.18 10.43 5.03
CA PHE A 136 -7.75 9.16 4.44
C PHE A 136 -8.62 8.79 3.24
N SER A 137 -8.03 8.05 2.31
CA SER A 137 -8.66 7.69 1.04
C SER A 137 -9.12 6.24 1.01
N GLU A 138 -10.19 6.01 0.27
CA GLU A 138 -10.54 4.76 -0.40
C GLU A 138 -10.31 4.89 -1.91
N VAL A 139 -10.75 3.92 -2.70
CA VAL A 139 -10.62 3.98 -4.17
C VAL A 139 -11.40 5.17 -4.76
N ASP A 140 -12.62 5.38 -4.30
CA ASP A 140 -13.56 6.37 -4.83
C ASP A 140 -13.96 7.47 -3.85
N SER A 141 -13.50 7.37 -2.61
CA SER A 141 -13.95 8.21 -1.51
C SER A 141 -12.81 8.76 -0.66
N ILE A 142 -13.03 9.91 -0.08
CA ILE A 142 -12.16 10.50 0.94
C ILE A 142 -12.96 10.78 2.19
N TRP A 143 -12.41 10.40 3.31
CA TRP A 143 -12.98 10.56 4.64
C TRP A 143 -12.10 11.42 5.51
N LYS A 144 -12.68 11.96 6.58
CA LYS A 144 -11.92 12.62 7.63
C LYS A 144 -12.40 12.24 9.03
N ILE A 145 -11.49 12.34 9.99
CA ILE A 145 -11.76 12.33 11.43
C ILE A 145 -11.29 13.67 11.96
N SER A 146 -12.23 14.48 12.44
CA SER A 146 -11.90 15.81 12.93
C SER A 146 -11.27 15.76 14.31
N ASN A 147 -10.33 16.69 14.57
CA ASN A 147 -9.64 16.87 15.84
C ASN A 147 -9.04 15.55 16.36
N ILE A 148 -8.31 14.86 15.48
CA ILE A 148 -7.92 13.47 15.69
C ILE A 148 -7.12 13.24 16.99
N ASP A 149 -6.12 14.11 17.29
CA ASP A 149 -5.29 13.94 18.47
C ASP A 149 -6.12 14.01 19.78
N ASN A 150 -7.08 14.92 19.84
CA ASN A 150 -7.99 15.01 20.98
C ASN A 150 -8.94 13.81 21.08
N VAL A 151 -9.44 13.34 19.95
CA VAL A 151 -10.30 12.12 19.88
C VAL A 151 -9.51 10.90 20.40
N LEU A 152 -8.27 10.73 19.96
CA LEU A 152 -7.43 9.61 20.38
C LEU A 152 -7.08 9.67 21.88
N LYS A 153 -6.84 10.86 22.41
CA LYS A 153 -6.53 11.09 23.82
C LYS A 153 -7.71 10.78 24.77
N ASN A 154 -8.92 11.08 24.32
CA ASN A 154 -10.10 11.02 25.19
C ASN A 154 -10.94 9.73 25.00
N SER A 155 -10.65 8.90 24.01
CA SER A 155 -11.43 7.69 23.74
C SER A 155 -10.60 6.57 23.14
N SER A 156 -10.81 5.36 23.65
CA SER A 156 -10.33 4.11 23.03
C SER A 156 -11.31 3.55 21.97
N ALA A 157 -12.52 4.10 21.87
CA ALA A 157 -13.49 3.69 20.86
C ALA A 157 -13.02 4.04 19.45
N MET A 158 -13.55 3.34 18.44
CA MET A 158 -13.29 3.67 17.05
C MET A 158 -13.85 5.05 16.72
N PRO A 159 -13.03 5.98 16.19
CA PRO A 159 -13.46 7.34 15.87
C PRO A 159 -14.57 7.36 14.80
N LYS A 160 -15.46 8.36 14.88
CA LYS A 160 -16.45 8.60 13.83
C LYS A 160 -15.76 9.28 12.64
N LYS A 161 -15.82 8.65 11.48
CA LYS A 161 -15.39 9.25 10.21
C LYS A 161 -16.54 10.03 9.55
N VAL A 162 -16.20 11.10 8.85
CA VAL A 162 -17.13 11.94 8.07
C VAL A 162 -16.69 11.92 6.61
N LEU A 163 -17.63 11.74 5.71
CA LEU A 163 -17.37 11.76 4.27
C LEU A 163 -16.98 13.18 3.83
N VAL A 164 -15.88 13.30 3.11
CA VAL A 164 -15.45 14.53 2.43
C VAL A 164 -15.97 14.55 1.00
N THR A 165 -15.78 13.43 0.29
CA THR A 165 -16.27 13.21 -1.06
C THR A 165 -16.33 11.71 -1.36
N ASP A 166 -17.28 11.28 -2.18
CA ASP A 166 -17.42 9.94 -2.76
C ASP A 166 -17.49 9.98 -4.29
N ASN A 167 -17.00 11.08 -4.86
CA ASN A 167 -17.06 11.37 -6.29
C ASN A 167 -15.65 11.26 -6.93
N LEU A 168 -14.96 10.13 -6.74
CA LEU A 168 -13.75 9.78 -7.47
C LEU A 168 -14.02 8.56 -8.36
N PRO A 169 -13.27 8.35 -9.45
CA PRO A 169 -13.39 7.14 -10.25
C PRO A 169 -13.11 5.89 -9.41
N SER A 170 -13.97 4.86 -9.58
CA SER A 170 -14.02 3.66 -8.74
C SER A 170 -13.20 2.47 -9.26
N ASP A 171 -12.50 2.60 -10.38
CA ASP A 171 -11.64 1.54 -10.90
C ASP A 171 -10.54 1.19 -9.91
N THR A 172 -10.38 -0.10 -9.63
CA THR A 172 -9.37 -0.61 -8.70
C THR A 172 -7.98 -0.73 -9.32
N TRP A 173 -7.88 -0.76 -10.66
CA TRP A 173 -6.60 -0.73 -11.37
C TRP A 173 -5.99 0.66 -11.24
N HIS A 174 -4.81 0.78 -10.63
CA HIS A 174 -4.22 2.06 -10.17
C HIS A 174 -5.17 2.90 -9.30
N GLY A 175 -6.11 2.22 -8.63
CA GLY A 175 -7.20 2.87 -7.89
C GLY A 175 -6.84 3.41 -6.52
N TRP A 176 -5.72 2.97 -5.94
CA TRP A 176 -5.27 3.50 -4.64
C TRP A 176 -4.78 4.93 -4.76
N LYS A 177 -5.15 5.76 -3.81
CA LYS A 177 -4.92 7.19 -3.82
C LYS A 177 -3.87 7.57 -2.77
N TRP A 178 -2.76 8.16 -3.18
CA TRP A 178 -1.96 9.02 -2.32
C TRP A 178 -2.71 10.33 -2.14
N ILE A 179 -2.72 10.93 -0.95
CA ILE A 179 -3.41 12.21 -0.74
C ILE A 179 -2.54 13.14 0.10
N ASP A 180 -2.58 14.43 -0.19
CA ASP A 180 -1.97 15.44 0.66
C ASP A 180 -2.56 16.83 0.38
N PHE A 181 -2.33 17.76 1.32
CA PHE A 181 -2.71 19.16 1.18
C PHE A 181 -1.56 19.99 0.64
N GLY A 182 -1.83 20.73 -0.42
CA GLY A 182 -0.87 21.65 -1.00
C GLY A 182 -0.64 22.94 -0.17
N PRO A 183 0.36 23.73 -0.57
CA PRO A 183 0.63 25.03 0.03
C PRO A 183 -0.57 26.00 -0.06
N ASP A 184 -1.49 25.75 -0.98
CA ASP A 184 -2.75 26.47 -1.15
C ASP A 184 -3.88 25.96 -0.22
N ASN A 185 -3.56 25.01 0.69
CA ASN A 185 -4.51 24.36 1.60
C ASN A 185 -5.63 23.58 0.91
N LYS A 186 -5.43 23.14 -0.33
CA LYS A 186 -6.36 22.30 -1.06
C LYS A 186 -5.87 20.87 -1.05
N LEU A 187 -6.80 19.91 -1.09
CA LEU A 187 -6.50 18.49 -1.12
C LEU A 187 -6.16 18.06 -2.55
N TYR A 188 -5.01 17.39 -2.71
CA TYR A 188 -4.55 16.84 -3.99
C TYR A 188 -4.64 15.32 -3.97
N VAL A 189 -5.05 14.76 -5.11
CA VAL A 189 -5.31 13.32 -5.27
C VAL A 189 -4.90 12.89 -6.68
N PRO A 190 -4.00 11.90 -6.84
CA PRO A 190 -3.77 11.28 -8.12
C PRO A 190 -4.90 10.33 -8.47
N VAL A 191 -5.31 10.33 -9.72
CA VAL A 191 -6.29 9.41 -10.29
C VAL A 191 -5.59 8.64 -11.41
N GLY A 192 -5.17 7.41 -11.11
CA GLY A 192 -4.41 6.58 -12.04
C GLY A 192 -5.24 6.14 -13.24
N ALA A 193 -4.56 5.79 -14.33
CA ALA A 193 -5.20 5.25 -15.53
C ALA A 193 -5.87 3.90 -15.23
N PRO A 194 -7.04 3.57 -15.80
CA PRO A 194 -7.78 2.35 -15.51
C PRO A 194 -7.22 1.10 -16.22
N CYS A 195 -6.08 1.20 -16.88
CA CYS A 195 -5.45 0.13 -17.64
C CYS A 195 -3.92 0.31 -17.72
N ASN A 196 -3.19 -0.74 -18.13
CA ASN A 196 -1.73 -0.66 -18.31
C ASN A 196 -1.38 0.31 -19.45
N ILE A 197 -1.99 0.08 -20.63
CA ILE A 197 -1.90 0.97 -21.81
C ILE A 197 -3.33 1.25 -22.23
N CYS A 198 -3.78 2.48 -21.94
CA CYS A 198 -5.10 2.92 -22.35
C CYS A 198 -5.04 3.55 -23.75
N ASN A 199 -5.86 3.06 -24.65
CA ASN A 199 -6.01 3.62 -25.99
C ASN A 199 -7.48 4.01 -26.25
N PRO A 200 -7.78 4.82 -27.27
CA PRO A 200 -9.13 5.30 -27.56
C PRO A 200 -10.18 4.18 -27.75
N SER A 201 -9.77 3.00 -28.24
CA SER A 201 -10.70 1.87 -28.41
C SER A 201 -11.20 1.27 -27.08
N MET A 202 -10.55 1.60 -25.98
CA MET A 202 -10.93 1.17 -24.65
C MET A 202 -11.92 2.12 -23.95
N GLU A 203 -12.20 3.29 -24.53
CA GLU A 203 -13.10 4.28 -23.92
C GLU A 203 -14.47 3.72 -23.60
N ALA A 204 -15.06 2.97 -24.52
CA ALA A 204 -16.37 2.34 -24.32
C ALA A 204 -16.37 1.29 -23.19
N LYS A 205 -15.25 0.59 -23.03
CA LYS A 205 -15.08 -0.45 -21.99
C LYS A 205 -14.98 0.13 -20.59
N TYR A 206 -14.30 1.26 -20.44
CA TYR A 206 -13.97 1.84 -19.13
C TYR A 206 -14.82 3.07 -18.79
N ASN A 207 -15.74 3.49 -19.67
CA ASN A 207 -16.51 4.73 -19.52
C ASN A 207 -15.59 5.88 -19.07
N PHE A 208 -14.60 6.23 -19.90
CA PHE A 208 -13.44 7.05 -19.53
C PHE A 208 -13.85 8.34 -18.82
N ASP A 209 -13.77 8.31 -17.51
CA ASP A 209 -13.85 9.53 -16.72
C ASP A 209 -12.65 10.43 -17.07
N LYS A 210 -12.91 11.68 -17.38
CA LYS A 210 -11.88 12.66 -17.78
C LYS A 210 -10.81 12.90 -16.69
N ARG A 211 -11.08 12.43 -15.48
CA ARG A 211 -10.17 12.53 -14.33
C ARG A 211 -9.11 11.43 -14.29
N TYR A 212 -9.24 10.37 -15.08
CA TYR A 212 -8.19 9.35 -15.18
C TYR A 212 -6.88 9.93 -15.71
N ALA A 213 -5.77 9.27 -15.36
CA ALA A 213 -4.41 9.63 -15.74
C ALA A 213 -4.07 11.10 -15.40
N SER A 214 -4.35 11.53 -14.17
CA SER A 214 -4.16 12.91 -13.75
C SER A 214 -3.83 13.05 -12.27
N ILE A 215 -3.38 14.25 -11.88
CA ILE A 215 -3.38 14.73 -10.51
C ILE A 215 -4.50 15.76 -10.42
N MET A 216 -5.41 15.53 -9.49
CA MET A 216 -6.58 16.37 -9.23
C MET A 216 -6.41 17.18 -7.95
N ARG A 217 -7.08 18.31 -7.87
CA ARG A 217 -7.16 19.17 -6.68
C ARG A 217 -8.62 19.45 -6.36
N LEU A 218 -9.01 19.28 -5.09
CA LEU A 218 -10.36 19.59 -4.62
C LEU A 218 -10.45 21.08 -4.26
N ASN A 219 -11.31 21.82 -4.94
CA ASN A 219 -11.52 23.24 -4.74
C ASN A 219 -13.01 23.55 -4.62
N GLY A 220 -13.46 23.94 -3.43
CA GLY A 220 -14.88 24.30 -3.20
C GLY A 220 -15.88 23.16 -3.47
N GLY A 221 -15.46 21.90 -3.37
CA GLY A 221 -16.27 20.72 -3.71
C GLY A 221 -16.12 20.23 -5.15
N GLU A 222 -15.45 20.98 -6.00
CA GLU A 222 -15.20 20.62 -7.40
C GLU A 222 -13.77 20.14 -7.63
N TRP A 223 -13.62 19.19 -8.58
CA TRP A 223 -12.33 18.64 -8.94
C TRP A 223 -11.70 19.41 -10.10
N GLU A 224 -10.49 19.95 -9.87
CA GLU A 224 -9.68 20.65 -10.87
C GLU A 224 -8.48 19.80 -11.28
N HIS A 225 -8.16 19.77 -12.57
CA HIS A 225 -6.92 19.14 -13.06
C HIS A 225 -5.71 20.01 -12.75
N VAL A 226 -4.71 19.40 -12.10
CA VAL A 226 -3.38 20.02 -11.91
C VAL A 226 -2.38 19.50 -12.94
N ALA A 227 -2.39 18.18 -13.20
CA ALA A 227 -1.57 17.56 -14.23
C ALA A 227 -2.40 16.52 -14.98
N ARG A 228 -2.10 16.31 -16.27
CA ARG A 228 -2.76 15.31 -17.13
C ARG A 228 -1.71 14.47 -17.85
N GLY A 229 -2.08 13.27 -18.27
CA GLY A 229 -1.18 12.32 -18.91
C GLY A 229 -0.26 11.60 -17.90
N VAL A 230 -0.63 11.62 -16.62
CA VAL A 230 0.12 11.00 -15.53
C VAL A 230 -0.49 9.62 -15.26
N ARG A 231 0.20 8.55 -15.68
CA ARG A 231 -0.37 7.20 -15.69
C ARG A 231 -0.72 6.69 -14.28
N ASN A 232 0.21 6.76 -13.35
CA ASN A 232 0.03 6.18 -12.00
C ASN A 232 0.98 6.80 -10.99
N THR A 233 0.62 7.93 -10.43
CA THR A 233 1.35 8.55 -9.33
C THR A 233 1.03 7.85 -8.01
N VAL A 234 2.07 7.40 -7.32
CA VAL A 234 1.97 6.75 -6.00
C VAL A 234 2.63 7.56 -4.88
N GLY A 235 3.06 8.77 -5.19
CA GLY A 235 3.64 9.71 -4.23
C GLY A 235 3.95 11.04 -4.88
N PHE A 236 3.68 12.13 -4.17
CA PHE A 236 4.02 13.48 -4.56
C PHE A 236 4.31 14.33 -3.32
N ASP A 237 4.99 15.45 -3.53
CA ASP A 237 5.28 16.44 -2.49
C ASP A 237 5.59 17.79 -3.15
N TRP A 238 5.67 18.84 -2.35
CA TRP A 238 6.00 20.19 -2.80
C TRP A 238 7.42 20.57 -2.39
N HIS A 239 8.13 21.16 -3.32
CA HIS A 239 9.47 21.69 -3.03
C HIS A 239 9.36 22.79 -1.97
N PRO A 240 10.11 22.70 -0.84
CA PRO A 240 9.87 23.54 0.34
C PRO A 240 10.16 25.03 0.14
N LYS A 241 10.91 25.41 -0.90
CA LYS A 241 11.23 26.81 -1.20
C LYS A 241 10.42 27.40 -2.36
N THR A 242 10.06 26.58 -3.34
CA THR A 242 9.39 27.07 -4.57
C THR A 242 7.91 26.76 -4.60
N ASN A 243 7.44 25.87 -3.73
CA ASN A 243 6.07 25.31 -3.73
C ASN A 243 5.68 24.61 -5.05
N ASN A 244 6.67 24.25 -5.87
CA ASN A 244 6.42 23.46 -7.06
C ASN A 244 6.08 22.03 -6.66
N LEU A 245 5.05 21.46 -7.29
CA LEU A 245 4.66 20.06 -7.13
C LEU A 245 5.66 19.15 -7.85
N TYR A 246 6.17 18.16 -7.14
CA TYR A 246 6.96 17.05 -7.68
C TYR A 246 6.22 15.75 -7.44
N PHE A 247 6.21 14.86 -8.41
CA PHE A 247 5.56 13.55 -8.30
C PHE A 247 6.33 12.48 -9.05
N GLY A 248 6.22 11.22 -8.58
CA GLY A 248 6.68 10.05 -9.30
C GLY A 248 5.57 9.50 -10.18
N ASP A 249 5.86 9.13 -11.42
CA ASP A 249 4.92 8.45 -12.30
C ASP A 249 5.42 7.05 -12.65
N ASN A 250 4.64 6.03 -12.34
CA ASN A 250 4.93 4.67 -12.75
C ASN A 250 4.50 4.49 -14.22
N GLY A 251 5.49 4.25 -15.09
CA GLY A 251 5.29 3.94 -16.50
C GLY A 251 4.54 2.62 -16.70
N ARG A 252 4.33 2.21 -17.95
CA ARG A 252 3.66 0.95 -18.28
C ARG A 252 4.48 -0.25 -17.81
N ASP A 253 3.77 -1.32 -17.42
CA ASP A 253 4.37 -2.61 -17.13
C ASP A 253 4.66 -3.40 -18.41
N TRP A 254 5.54 -4.40 -18.33
CA TRP A 254 5.89 -5.36 -19.40
C TRP A 254 6.44 -4.69 -20.66
N MET A 255 7.26 -3.67 -20.50
CA MET A 255 7.90 -3.02 -21.65
C MET A 255 8.76 -3.99 -22.46
N CYS A 256 9.39 -4.96 -21.79
CA CYS A 256 10.25 -5.95 -22.41
C CYS A 256 9.50 -7.02 -23.21
N ASP A 257 8.23 -7.26 -22.91
CA ASP A 257 7.40 -8.22 -23.67
C ASP A 257 7.08 -7.70 -25.08
N ASP A 258 7.07 -6.39 -25.26
CA ASP A 258 6.75 -5.72 -26.54
C ASP A 258 8.01 -5.13 -27.25
N MET A 259 9.16 -5.12 -26.57
CA MET A 259 10.39 -4.49 -27.04
C MET A 259 11.58 -5.45 -26.88
N PRO A 260 12.05 -6.08 -27.96
CA PRO A 260 13.09 -7.14 -27.91
C PRO A 260 14.45 -6.66 -27.38
N ASP A 261 14.68 -5.36 -27.29
CA ASP A 261 15.96 -4.75 -26.91
C ASP A 261 15.97 -4.15 -25.49
N CYS A 262 15.00 -4.47 -24.63
CA CYS A 262 14.99 -3.92 -23.27
C CYS A 262 15.62 -4.83 -22.17
#